data_b9380ed1f535491136230982f196cdc6
#
_entry.id   b9380ed1f535491136230982f196cdc6
#
_cell.length_a   1.000
_cell.length_b   1.000
_cell.length_c   1.000
_cell.angle_alpha   90.00
_cell.angle_beta   90.00
_cell.angle_gamma   90.00
#
_symmetry.space_group_name_H-M   'P 1'
#
loop_
_entity.id
_entity.type
_entity.pdbx_description
1 polymer ?
#
loop_
_entity_poly.entity_id
_entity_poly.type
_entity_poly.pdbx_seq_one_letter_code
_entity_poly.pdbx_strand_id
1 'polypeptide(L)'
;MSIRNAGAAILEARKKAGLTREQLSEGICSPQSLYRIESGSAGVSPATFQALMARAGASREAFPVFANKADFECFLALKHARFHLDSWQLQPAFEALKQAETLRWADNRIFYQEWLLYSAWLRLYAGSNDHVALLSVLTQALSITKPEFDFTS
;
A
#
# COMPACT_ATOMS: atom_id res chain seq x y z
N MET A 1 -16.68 2.84 0.54
CA MET A 1 -15.60 2.30 1.38
C MET A 1 -14.91 3.48 2.06
N SER A 2 -14.98 3.59 3.38
CA SER A 2 -14.45 4.74 4.12
C SER A 2 -12.92 4.76 4.04
N ILE A 3 -12.34 5.94 3.79
CA ILE A 3 -10.90 6.16 3.86
C ILE A 3 -10.50 5.88 5.32
N ARG A 4 -9.88 4.75 5.57
CA ARG A 4 -9.29 4.45 6.89
C ARG A 4 -7.98 5.23 6.98
N ASN A 5 -8.02 6.39 7.62
CA ASN A 5 -6.80 7.08 8.00
C ASN A 5 -6.08 6.28 9.09
N ALA A 6 -4.80 6.56 9.31
CA ALA A 6 -3.99 5.86 10.30
C ALA A 6 -4.63 5.89 11.71
N GLY A 7 -5.31 6.98 12.08
CA GLY A 7 -6.02 7.11 13.35
C GLY A 7 -7.20 6.15 13.46
N ALA A 8 -7.99 6.00 12.40
CA ALA A 8 -9.11 5.04 12.38
C ALA A 8 -8.61 3.58 12.47
N ALA A 9 -7.48 3.27 11.84
CA ALA A 9 -6.86 1.94 11.93
C ALA A 9 -6.39 1.65 13.36
N ILE A 10 -5.76 2.61 14.02
CA ILE A 10 -5.35 2.49 15.43
C ILE A 10 -6.57 2.30 16.34
N LEU A 11 -7.62 3.10 16.15
CA LEU A 11 -8.87 2.99 16.92
C LEU A 11 -9.50 1.60 16.80
N GLU A 12 -9.58 1.07 15.58
CA GLU A 12 -10.13 -0.26 15.32
C GLU A 12 -9.27 -1.36 15.96
N ALA A 13 -7.95 -1.29 15.78
CA ALA A 13 -7.01 -2.24 16.38
C ALA A 13 -7.10 -2.23 17.90
N ARG A 14 -7.15 -1.04 18.52
CA ARG A 14 -7.32 -0.89 19.97
C ARG A 14 -8.60 -1.52 20.46
N LYS A 15 -9.73 -1.22 19.81
CA LYS A 15 -11.04 -1.77 20.19
C LYS A 15 -11.08 -3.28 20.05
N LYS A 16 -10.51 -3.81 18.98
CA LYS A 16 -10.41 -5.25 18.73
C LYS A 16 -9.57 -5.96 19.81
N ALA A 17 -8.49 -5.31 20.25
CA ALA A 17 -7.64 -5.80 21.34
C ALA A 17 -8.24 -5.60 22.74
N GLY A 18 -9.37 -4.89 22.88
CA GLY A 18 -9.99 -4.59 24.17
C GLY A 18 -9.19 -3.62 25.04
N LEU A 19 -8.26 -2.85 24.46
CA LEU A 19 -7.38 -1.95 25.21
C LEU A 19 -8.01 -0.58 25.44
N THR A 20 -7.74 0.03 26.62
CA THR A 20 -8.02 1.45 26.85
C THR A 20 -6.99 2.32 26.12
N ARG A 21 -7.23 3.64 26.03
CA ARG A 21 -6.24 4.56 25.45
C ARG A 21 -4.98 4.63 26.28
N GLU A 22 -5.13 4.61 27.61
CA GLU A 22 -4.03 4.60 28.55
C GLU A 22 -3.13 3.38 28.32
N GLN A 23 -3.72 2.19 28.24
CA GLN A 23 -3.00 0.94 28.00
C GLN A 23 -2.29 0.92 26.66
N LEU A 24 -2.95 1.39 25.58
CA LEU A 24 -2.35 1.39 24.25
C LEU A 24 -1.22 2.42 24.15
N SER A 25 -1.37 3.60 24.75
CA SER A 25 -0.42 4.72 24.60
C SER A 25 0.78 4.65 25.57
N GLU A 26 0.75 3.81 26.58
CA GLU A 26 1.78 3.72 27.63
C GLU A 26 3.19 3.61 27.05
N GLY A 27 4.10 4.53 27.42
CA GLY A 27 5.47 4.55 26.91
C GLY A 27 5.64 4.89 25.41
N ILE A 28 4.55 5.18 24.69
CA ILE A 28 4.60 5.55 23.26
C ILE A 28 4.20 7.02 23.06
N CYS A 29 3.07 7.42 23.61
CA CYS A 29 2.57 8.80 23.56
C CYS A 29 1.61 9.05 24.72
N SER A 30 1.11 10.30 24.87
CA SER A 30 0.08 10.56 25.87
C SER A 30 -1.29 10.03 25.42
N PRO A 31 -2.19 9.62 26.34
CA PRO A 31 -3.56 9.22 26.00
C PRO A 31 -4.33 10.30 25.23
N GLN A 32 -4.05 11.57 25.54
CA GLN A 32 -4.63 12.71 24.83
C GLN A 32 -4.12 12.83 23.39
N SER A 33 -2.83 12.59 23.16
CA SER A 33 -2.27 12.52 21.81
C SER A 33 -2.88 11.38 21.02
N LEU A 34 -3.03 10.21 21.64
CA LEU A 34 -3.70 9.07 21.00
C LEU A 34 -5.16 9.39 20.64
N TYR A 35 -5.91 10.06 21.52
CA TYR A 35 -7.28 10.52 21.21
C TYR A 35 -7.30 11.42 19.97
N ARG A 36 -6.38 12.39 19.86
CA ARG A 36 -6.30 13.30 18.70
C ARG A 36 -5.94 12.56 17.43
N ILE A 37 -5.09 11.56 17.50
CA ILE A 37 -4.73 10.70 16.37
C ILE A 37 -5.95 9.87 15.94
N GLU A 38 -6.63 9.19 16.89
CA GLU A 38 -7.83 8.39 16.62
C GLU A 38 -8.98 9.19 16.02
N SER A 39 -9.13 10.46 16.45
CA SER A 39 -10.16 11.38 15.92
C SER A 39 -9.78 12.02 14.59
N GLY A 40 -8.56 11.80 14.09
CA GLY A 40 -8.06 12.43 12.87
C GLY A 40 -7.66 13.89 13.04
N SER A 41 -7.64 14.42 14.29
CA SER A 41 -7.26 15.80 14.60
C SER A 41 -5.73 16.00 14.66
N ALA A 42 -4.96 14.93 14.66
CA ALA A 42 -3.49 14.95 14.62
C ALA A 42 -2.98 13.81 13.71
N GLY A 43 -1.87 14.09 13.04
CA GLY A 43 -1.12 13.07 12.32
C GLY A 43 -0.35 12.15 13.27
N VAL A 44 0.09 11.01 12.76
CA VAL A 44 0.92 10.05 13.49
C VAL A 44 2.18 9.74 12.68
N SER A 45 3.34 9.70 13.37
CA SER A 45 4.57 9.29 12.73
C SER A 45 4.56 7.78 12.40
N PRO A 46 5.28 7.33 11.36
CA PRO A 46 5.37 5.91 11.05
C PRO A 46 5.85 5.05 12.23
N ALA A 47 6.82 5.56 13.00
CA ALA A 47 7.35 4.87 14.17
C ALA A 47 6.29 4.73 15.29
N THR A 48 5.57 5.82 15.60
CA THR A 48 4.48 5.82 16.59
C THR A 48 3.35 4.90 16.15
N PHE A 49 2.97 4.94 14.87
CA PHE A 49 1.95 4.05 14.32
C PHE A 49 2.33 2.59 14.50
N GLN A 50 3.55 2.22 14.10
CA GLN A 50 4.04 0.83 14.23
C GLN A 50 4.05 0.36 15.68
N ALA A 51 4.49 1.21 16.61
CA ALA A 51 4.51 0.87 18.03
C ALA A 51 3.09 0.63 18.60
N LEU A 52 2.13 1.50 18.23
CA LEU A 52 0.72 1.35 18.66
C LEU A 52 0.09 0.09 18.06
N MET A 53 0.30 -0.18 16.77
CA MET A 53 -0.25 -1.37 16.12
C MET A 53 0.36 -2.67 16.67
N ALA A 54 1.67 -2.69 16.91
CA ALA A 54 2.35 -3.84 17.51
C ALA A 54 1.79 -4.14 18.91
N ARG A 55 1.57 -3.11 19.74
CA ARG A 55 0.97 -3.29 21.08
C ARG A 55 -0.48 -3.78 21.02
N ALA A 56 -1.25 -3.33 20.03
CA ALA A 56 -2.59 -3.83 19.78
C ALA A 56 -2.62 -5.25 19.20
N GLY A 57 -1.47 -5.89 18.99
CA GLY A 57 -1.38 -7.23 18.37
C GLY A 57 -1.82 -7.27 16.92
N ALA A 58 -1.86 -6.11 16.24
CA ALA A 58 -2.21 -6.02 14.83
C ALA A 58 -0.98 -6.25 13.97
N SER A 59 -1.06 -7.19 13.03
CA SER A 59 0.04 -7.45 12.11
C SER A 59 0.23 -6.26 11.15
N ARG A 60 1.49 -6.01 10.78
CA ARG A 60 1.88 -4.95 9.83
C ARG A 60 1.18 -5.09 8.47
N GLU A 61 0.80 -6.29 8.10
CA GLU A 61 0.13 -6.62 6.84
C GLU A 61 -1.36 -6.26 6.83
N ALA A 62 -1.98 -6.14 8.00
CA ALA A 62 -3.42 -5.88 8.10
C ALA A 62 -3.82 -4.43 7.79
N PHE A 63 -2.88 -3.48 7.92
CA PHE A 63 -3.19 -2.04 7.79
C PHE A 63 -2.04 -1.30 7.08
N PRO A 64 -2.08 -1.14 5.77
CA PRO A 64 -1.13 -0.31 5.07
C PRO A 64 -1.25 1.14 5.54
N VAL A 65 -0.14 1.73 5.96
CA VAL A 65 -0.06 3.14 6.33
C VAL A 65 0.34 3.94 5.12
N PHE A 66 -0.47 4.91 4.78
CA PHE A 66 -0.19 5.84 3.69
C PHE A 66 0.31 7.16 4.25
N ALA A 67 1.37 7.70 3.68
CA ALA A 67 1.96 8.97 4.09
C ALA A 67 1.02 10.15 3.78
N ASN A 68 0.23 10.01 2.72
CA ASN A 68 -0.69 11.04 2.25
C ASN A 68 -1.87 10.44 1.46
N LYS A 69 -2.81 11.32 1.07
CA LYS A 69 -4.00 10.93 0.30
C LYS A 69 -3.65 10.33 -1.07
N ALA A 70 -2.63 10.87 -1.74
CA ALA A 70 -2.22 10.40 -3.07
C ALA A 70 -1.68 8.96 -3.02
N ASP A 71 -0.90 8.61 -1.99
CA ASP A 71 -0.44 7.23 -1.77
C ASP A 71 -1.61 6.27 -1.57
N PHE A 72 -2.63 6.69 -0.81
CA PHE A 72 -3.83 5.87 -0.61
C PHE A 72 -4.63 5.69 -1.90
N GLU A 73 -4.81 6.75 -2.68
CA GLU A 73 -5.51 6.69 -3.98
C GLU A 73 -4.74 5.82 -4.98
N CYS A 74 -3.41 5.92 -5.00
CA CYS A 74 -2.55 5.06 -5.81
C CYS A 74 -2.68 3.59 -5.41
N PHE A 75 -2.62 3.30 -4.12
CA PHE A 75 -2.85 1.95 -3.60
C PHE A 75 -4.20 1.38 -4.03
N LEU A 76 -5.28 2.16 -3.92
CA LEU A 76 -6.61 1.72 -4.37
C LEU A 76 -6.64 1.45 -5.88
N ALA A 77 -6.05 2.33 -6.69
CA ALA A 77 -5.98 2.14 -8.13
C ALA A 77 -5.23 0.84 -8.49
N LEU A 78 -4.11 0.55 -7.84
CA LEU A 78 -3.36 -0.70 -8.02
C LEU A 78 -4.17 -1.93 -7.57
N LYS A 79 -4.91 -1.85 -6.45
CA LYS A 79 -5.80 -2.95 -6.01
C LYS A 79 -6.95 -3.18 -6.98
N HIS A 80 -7.53 -2.12 -7.55
CA HIS A 80 -8.54 -2.25 -8.61
C HIS A 80 -7.95 -2.86 -9.89
N ALA A 81 -6.75 -2.41 -10.30
CA ALA A 81 -6.06 -2.99 -11.45
C ALA A 81 -5.86 -4.51 -11.28
N ARG A 82 -5.36 -4.93 -10.12
CA ARG A 82 -5.20 -6.36 -9.81
C ARG A 82 -6.53 -7.11 -9.85
N PHE A 83 -7.56 -6.60 -9.18
CA PHE A 83 -8.88 -7.23 -9.18
C PHE A 83 -9.44 -7.44 -10.60
N HIS A 84 -9.29 -6.43 -11.47
CA HIS A 84 -9.73 -6.52 -12.85
C HIS A 84 -8.88 -7.49 -13.68
N LEU A 85 -7.56 -7.57 -13.45
CA LEU A 85 -6.69 -8.55 -14.09
C LEU A 85 -7.05 -9.98 -13.67
N ASP A 86 -7.26 -10.22 -12.38
CA ASP A 86 -7.70 -11.52 -11.86
C ASP A 86 -9.07 -11.95 -12.43
N SER A 87 -9.91 -10.98 -12.81
CA SER A 87 -11.23 -11.18 -13.41
C SER A 87 -11.22 -11.13 -14.94
N TRP A 88 -10.06 -11.07 -15.61
CA TRP A 88 -9.90 -10.95 -17.07
C TRP A 88 -10.57 -9.71 -17.68
N GLN A 89 -10.76 -8.66 -16.92
CA GLN A 89 -11.36 -7.40 -17.35
C GLN A 89 -10.25 -6.42 -17.78
N LEU A 90 -9.75 -6.58 -19.00
CA LEU A 90 -8.54 -5.88 -19.45
C LEU A 90 -8.70 -4.36 -19.55
N GLN A 91 -9.86 -3.88 -20.05
CA GLN A 91 -10.10 -2.45 -20.19
C GLN A 91 -10.21 -1.73 -18.83
N PRO A 92 -11.00 -2.21 -17.85
CA PRO A 92 -11.00 -1.65 -16.49
C PRO A 92 -9.63 -1.72 -15.80
N ALA A 93 -8.85 -2.80 -16.03
CA ALA A 93 -7.50 -2.91 -15.50
C ALA A 93 -6.57 -1.84 -16.08
N PHE A 94 -6.65 -1.58 -17.38
CA PHE A 94 -5.89 -0.52 -18.05
C PHE A 94 -6.21 0.86 -17.47
N GLU A 95 -7.50 1.19 -17.32
CA GLU A 95 -7.93 2.48 -16.74
C GLU A 95 -7.43 2.66 -15.31
N ALA A 96 -7.49 1.60 -14.49
CA ALA A 96 -6.99 1.64 -13.13
C ALA A 96 -5.45 1.84 -13.07
N LEU A 97 -4.69 1.20 -13.96
CA LEU A 97 -3.24 1.40 -14.07
C LEU A 97 -2.89 2.82 -14.53
N LYS A 98 -3.64 3.36 -15.48
CA LYS A 98 -3.49 4.75 -15.93
C LYS A 98 -3.81 5.74 -14.81
N GLN A 99 -4.82 5.49 -14.01
CA GLN A 99 -5.12 6.29 -12.82
C GLN A 99 -3.95 6.24 -11.81
N ALA A 100 -3.41 5.07 -11.52
CA ALA A 100 -2.25 4.93 -10.63
C ALA A 100 -1.05 5.76 -11.14
N GLU A 101 -0.79 5.74 -12.46
CA GLU A 101 0.29 6.48 -13.09
C GLU A 101 0.18 8.00 -12.88
N THR A 102 -1.03 8.57 -12.90
CA THR A 102 -1.27 10.00 -12.66
C THR A 102 -1.03 10.44 -11.21
N LEU A 103 -1.01 9.51 -10.26
CA LEU A 103 -0.92 9.76 -8.82
C LEU A 103 0.52 9.77 -8.28
N ARG A 104 1.53 9.93 -9.13
CA ARG A 104 2.95 10.02 -8.76
C ARG A 104 3.48 8.82 -7.93
N TRP A 105 3.12 7.62 -8.32
CA TRP A 105 3.66 6.38 -7.75
C TRP A 105 5.21 6.31 -7.80
N ALA A 106 5.87 7.12 -8.62
CA ALA A 106 7.33 7.13 -8.80
C ALA A 106 8.11 7.38 -7.51
N ASP A 107 7.53 8.06 -6.53
CA ASP A 107 8.15 8.34 -5.24
C ASP A 107 8.03 7.14 -4.26
N ASN A 108 7.18 6.16 -4.56
CA ASN A 108 6.99 4.96 -3.76
C ASN A 108 7.43 3.72 -4.54
N ARG A 109 8.63 3.23 -4.21
CA ARG A 109 9.26 2.08 -4.89
C ARG A 109 8.37 0.84 -4.94
N ILE A 110 7.57 0.59 -3.89
CA ILE A 110 6.67 -0.58 -3.81
C ILE A 110 5.52 -0.42 -4.81
N PHE A 111 4.90 0.76 -4.87
CA PHE A 111 3.82 1.02 -5.84
C PHE A 111 4.32 0.97 -7.28
N TYR A 112 5.53 1.46 -7.51
CA TYR A 112 6.17 1.37 -8.81
C TYR A 112 6.39 -0.09 -9.23
N GLN A 113 6.87 -0.92 -8.32
CA GLN A 113 7.05 -2.34 -8.57
C GLN A 113 5.72 -3.04 -8.90
N GLU A 114 4.66 -2.79 -8.11
CA GLU A 114 3.33 -3.35 -8.37
C GLU A 114 2.78 -2.88 -9.72
N TRP A 115 2.95 -1.60 -10.05
CA TRP A 115 2.52 -1.05 -11.34
C TRP A 115 3.23 -1.71 -12.54
N LEU A 116 4.55 -1.89 -12.47
CA LEU A 116 5.32 -2.60 -13.49
C LEU A 116 4.81 -4.03 -13.68
N LEU A 117 4.60 -4.75 -12.57
CA LEU A 117 4.12 -6.12 -12.58
C LEU A 117 2.74 -6.24 -13.24
N TYR A 118 1.79 -5.38 -12.83
CA TYR A 118 0.43 -5.41 -13.38
C TYR A 118 0.38 -4.91 -14.83
N SER A 119 1.26 -3.99 -15.23
CA SER A 119 1.40 -3.56 -16.61
C SER A 119 1.94 -4.69 -17.50
N ALA A 120 2.87 -5.49 -17.02
CA ALA A 120 3.35 -6.67 -17.72
C ALA A 120 2.24 -7.73 -17.86
N TRP A 121 1.45 -7.97 -16.80
CA TRP A 121 0.31 -8.88 -16.84
C TRP A 121 -0.74 -8.44 -17.86
N LEU A 122 -1.09 -7.15 -17.86
CA LEU A 122 -2.05 -6.60 -18.81
C LEU A 122 -1.59 -6.84 -20.25
N ARG A 123 -0.32 -6.57 -20.55
CA ARG A 123 0.26 -6.82 -21.90
C ARG A 123 0.21 -8.29 -22.28
N LEU A 124 0.56 -9.18 -21.36
CA LEU A 124 0.51 -10.62 -21.58
C LEU A 124 -0.93 -11.08 -21.90
N TYR A 125 -1.91 -10.64 -21.11
CA TYR A 125 -3.32 -11.01 -21.30
C TYR A 125 -3.92 -10.37 -22.57
N ALA A 126 -3.41 -9.21 -22.99
CA ALA A 126 -3.78 -8.58 -24.25
C ALA A 126 -3.16 -9.27 -25.49
N GLY A 127 -2.41 -10.36 -25.29
CA GLY A 127 -1.81 -11.14 -26.38
C GLY A 127 -0.52 -10.55 -26.94
N SER A 128 0.23 -9.77 -26.14
CA SER A 128 1.54 -9.28 -26.55
C SER A 128 2.52 -10.43 -26.76
N ASN A 129 3.11 -10.50 -27.96
CA ASN A 129 4.16 -11.46 -28.30
C ASN A 129 5.57 -10.89 -28.11
N ASP A 130 5.70 -9.68 -27.59
CA ASP A 130 6.99 -9.05 -27.30
C ASP A 130 7.52 -9.55 -25.95
N HIS A 131 8.06 -10.77 -25.97
CA HIS A 131 8.62 -11.40 -24.77
C HIS A 131 9.86 -10.67 -24.25
N VAL A 132 10.63 -9.99 -25.11
CA VAL A 132 11.83 -9.24 -24.72
C VAL A 132 11.41 -8.01 -23.88
N ALA A 133 10.43 -7.25 -24.36
CA ALA A 133 9.89 -6.13 -23.61
C ALA A 133 9.24 -6.56 -22.28
N LEU A 134 8.53 -7.69 -22.29
CA LEU A 134 7.94 -8.24 -21.04
C LEU A 134 9.01 -8.64 -20.03
N LEU A 135 10.05 -9.34 -20.45
CA LEU A 135 11.17 -9.72 -19.59
C LEU A 135 11.89 -8.48 -19.02
N SER A 136 12.11 -7.45 -19.84
CA SER A 136 12.72 -6.20 -19.40
C SER A 136 11.92 -5.54 -18.28
N VAL A 137 10.60 -5.44 -18.42
CA VAL A 137 9.71 -4.86 -17.40
C VAL A 137 9.73 -5.68 -16.11
N LEU A 138 9.67 -7.01 -16.21
CA LEU A 138 9.71 -7.90 -15.04
C LEU A 138 11.07 -7.84 -14.33
N THR A 139 12.17 -7.80 -15.07
CA THR A 139 13.52 -7.63 -14.50
C THR A 139 13.63 -6.29 -13.77
N GLN A 140 13.12 -5.22 -14.37
CA GLN A 140 13.06 -3.91 -13.71
C GLN A 140 12.23 -3.95 -12.41
N ALA A 141 11.08 -4.61 -12.41
CA ALA A 141 10.27 -4.77 -11.21
C ALA A 141 11.02 -5.53 -10.10
N LEU A 142 11.72 -6.60 -10.43
CA LEU A 142 12.51 -7.38 -9.47
C LEU A 142 13.69 -6.58 -8.90
N SER A 143 14.38 -5.78 -9.70
CA SER A 143 15.53 -4.97 -9.28
C SER A 143 15.18 -3.91 -8.22
N ILE A 144 13.90 -3.53 -8.09
CA ILE A 144 13.45 -2.55 -7.10
C ILE A 144 13.59 -3.08 -5.66
N THR A 145 13.28 -4.36 -5.44
CA THR A 145 13.32 -4.97 -4.09
C THR A 145 14.51 -5.87 -3.87
N LYS A 146 15.13 -6.37 -4.94
CA LYS A 146 16.32 -7.22 -4.91
C LYS A 146 17.34 -6.71 -5.94
N PRO A 147 18.12 -5.67 -5.62
CA PRO A 147 19.09 -5.09 -6.56
C PRO A 147 20.22 -6.05 -6.96
N GLU A 148 20.38 -7.17 -6.26
CA GLU A 148 21.43 -8.17 -6.52
C GLU A 148 21.05 -9.20 -7.61
N PHE A 149 19.80 -9.19 -8.10
CA PHE A 149 19.39 -10.05 -9.20
C PHE A 149 19.72 -9.39 -10.55
N ASP A 150 20.97 -9.58 -10.98
CA ASP A 150 21.35 -9.29 -12.36
C ASP A 150 21.25 -10.58 -13.18
N PHE A 151 20.27 -10.65 -14.07
CA PHE A 151 20.07 -11.78 -14.99
C PHE A 151 20.95 -11.69 -16.25
N THR A 152 21.93 -10.79 -16.28
CA THR A 152 22.80 -10.57 -17.45
C THR A 152 24.10 -11.40 -17.43
N SER A 153 24.19 -12.41 -16.59
CA SER A 153 25.33 -13.37 -16.56
C SER A 153 24.97 -14.70 -17.19
#